data_0a12a03d3f1973da4b504621bf0243d7
#
_entry.id   0a12a03d3f1973da4b504621bf0243d7
#
_cell.length_a   1.000
_cell.length_b   1.000
_cell.length_c   1.000
_cell.angle_alpha   90.00
_cell.angle_beta   90.00
_cell.angle_gamma   90.00
#
_symmetry.space_group_name_H-M   'P 1'
#
loop_
_entity.id
_entity.type
_entity.pdbx_description
1 polymer ?
#
loop_
_entity_poly.entity_id
_entity_poly.type
_entity_poly.pdbx_seq_one_letter_code
_entity_poly.pdbx_strand_id
1 'polypeptide(L)'
;MSSNSNLSVLVVDPNPGMRGNLKNMLTQSGISKIEFAVSSGTAIKLLSTRSFDIILCEYDLGSGAGDGQDGQQLLEDLRHHKLIGLLTIFIMITSEGVYSKVVSAAELTPTDYILKPFTVDVLAGRIARALERRAAFLPAYQQIGQGNLREAVRLCASGEAAHPRYAADFTRLRAELHVSLNELHEAETLYCGVMEAKAVGWAALGLARTLFAQERHAEAESVLTKLVAANPKLMAAYDLLARCHETSGAPDRAQSVLEEAVAISPHMVRRLRKLGEVALDAGDVAAAERSFRQVVAKAKYSEFRDPEDHVNLIRALIRTGDLTQAGGVIRDLEKSLRGNPATDICKAISNAMLLESSGNAAAAAGELATAVQGVRTSAAVSSKLKIGLVRSCLTARLDQEASEVMLAVMNDVRSGVSMQQAMGVFVKAGRPDLAEGIGSQLKAKARALLDLAAEKASAGDYKGAVQSLLEARHMSPGNLPVMIALARGILRQIDHQGWDHPLAEQCAGVIDTMRKLDAAHAELRPLNDEYLAAKRKYGISN
;
A
#
# COMPACT_ATOMS: atom_id res chain seq x y z
N MET A 1 19.11 28.92 -20.67
CA MET A 1 19.04 28.72 -19.22
C MET A 1 17.57 28.69 -18.85
N SER A 2 16.97 27.51 -18.68
CA SER A 2 15.58 27.43 -18.20
C SER A 2 15.55 27.99 -16.78
N SER A 3 14.66 28.95 -16.54
CA SER A 3 14.54 29.67 -15.27
C SER A 3 14.19 28.69 -14.13
N ASN A 4 15.16 28.39 -13.27
CA ASN A 4 14.96 27.61 -12.03
C ASN A 4 14.07 28.33 -11.00
N SER A 5 13.67 29.57 -11.31
CA SER A 5 12.89 30.46 -10.43
C SER A 5 11.50 29.92 -10.06
N ASN A 6 10.95 29.02 -10.85
CA ASN A 6 9.63 28.42 -10.59
C ASN A 6 9.68 27.15 -9.72
N LEU A 7 10.88 26.56 -9.55
CA LEU A 7 11.03 25.34 -8.76
C LEU A 7 10.80 25.59 -7.29
N SER A 8 10.01 24.74 -6.64
CA SER A 8 9.77 24.70 -5.20
C SER A 8 10.64 23.63 -4.55
N VAL A 9 11.38 23.99 -3.51
CA VAL A 9 12.33 23.10 -2.83
C VAL A 9 12.00 23.02 -1.34
N LEU A 10 11.89 21.80 -0.83
CA LEU A 10 11.84 21.52 0.60
C LEU A 10 13.22 21.01 1.04
N VAL A 11 13.81 21.68 2.03
CA VAL A 11 15.04 21.24 2.69
C VAL A 11 14.70 20.63 4.03
N VAL A 12 15.03 19.35 4.22
CA VAL A 12 14.81 18.59 5.46
C VAL A 12 16.15 18.33 6.11
N ASP A 13 16.50 19.11 7.12
CA ASP A 13 17.78 18.98 7.85
C ASP A 13 17.61 19.54 9.26
N PRO A 14 17.95 18.81 10.33
CA PRO A 14 17.87 19.31 11.70
C PRO A 14 18.90 20.42 11.99
N ASN A 15 20.01 20.48 11.26
CA ASN A 15 21.08 21.44 11.50
C ASN A 15 20.75 22.84 10.90
N PRO A 16 20.59 23.89 11.71
CA PRO A 16 20.26 25.22 11.22
C PRO A 16 21.36 25.84 10.33
N GLY A 17 22.63 25.55 10.60
CA GLY A 17 23.75 26.03 9.79
C GLY A 17 23.72 25.42 8.39
N MET A 18 23.41 24.11 8.28
CA MET A 18 23.29 23.44 7.00
C MET A 18 22.09 23.94 6.19
N ARG A 19 20.92 24.17 6.85
CA ARG A 19 19.78 24.81 6.18
C ARG A 19 20.13 26.18 5.62
N GLY A 20 20.88 27.01 6.37
CA GLY A 20 21.37 28.31 5.91
C GLY A 20 22.30 28.19 4.70
N ASN A 21 23.25 27.25 4.74
CA ASN A 21 24.17 26.98 3.63
C ASN A 21 23.41 26.52 2.38
N LEU A 22 22.50 25.57 2.53
CA LEU A 22 21.67 25.07 1.40
C LEU A 22 20.80 26.18 0.81
N LYS A 23 20.21 27.06 1.65
CA LYS A 23 19.49 28.24 1.18
C LYS A 23 20.36 29.11 0.27
N ASN A 24 21.56 29.44 0.72
CA ASN A 24 22.49 30.26 -0.06
C ASN A 24 22.88 29.59 -1.38
N MET A 25 23.22 28.29 -1.35
CA MET A 25 23.57 27.52 -2.56
C MET A 25 22.42 27.46 -3.58
N LEU A 26 21.19 27.21 -3.11
CA LEU A 26 19.99 27.17 -3.96
C LEU A 26 19.68 28.53 -4.56
N THR A 27 19.80 29.60 -3.75
CA THR A 27 19.59 30.97 -4.23
C THR A 27 20.62 31.36 -5.29
N GLN A 28 21.89 30.99 -5.13
CA GLN A 28 22.93 31.18 -6.14
C GLN A 28 22.63 30.40 -7.43
N SER A 29 21.94 29.26 -7.33
CA SER A 29 21.48 28.46 -8.48
C SER A 29 20.17 28.95 -9.09
N GLY A 30 19.63 30.13 -8.66
CA GLY A 30 18.42 30.74 -9.18
C GLY A 30 17.11 30.18 -8.61
N ILE A 31 17.16 29.42 -7.52
CA ILE A 31 15.97 28.86 -6.85
C ILE A 31 15.63 29.74 -5.65
N SER A 32 14.42 30.32 -5.64
CA SER A 32 13.97 31.24 -4.59
C SER A 32 12.84 30.69 -3.69
N LYS A 33 12.07 29.72 -4.16
CA LYS A 33 10.94 29.12 -3.41
C LYS A 33 11.47 27.96 -2.56
N ILE A 34 11.95 28.28 -1.35
CA ILE A 34 12.61 27.32 -0.46
C ILE A 34 11.88 27.29 0.87
N GLU A 35 11.45 26.11 1.30
CA GLU A 35 10.90 25.85 2.63
C GLU A 35 11.78 24.88 3.42
N PHE A 36 11.63 24.87 4.74
CA PHE A 36 12.50 24.13 5.65
C PHE A 36 11.68 23.26 6.59
N ALA A 37 12.14 22.03 6.79
CA ALA A 37 11.70 21.14 7.84
C ALA A 37 12.89 20.74 8.71
N VAL A 38 12.68 20.68 10.02
CA VAL A 38 13.72 20.36 11.00
C VAL A 38 13.70 18.88 11.42
N SER A 39 12.68 18.14 10.99
CA SER A 39 12.47 16.72 11.33
C SER A 39 11.58 16.05 10.30
N SER A 40 11.52 14.71 10.34
CA SER A 40 10.58 13.91 9.53
C SER A 40 9.12 14.33 9.75
N GLY A 41 8.68 14.53 10.99
CA GLY A 41 7.30 14.94 11.28
C GLY A 41 6.95 16.31 10.70
N THR A 42 7.86 17.31 10.77
CA THR A 42 7.63 18.61 10.12
C THR A 42 7.60 18.52 8.60
N ALA A 43 8.43 17.65 8.00
CA ALA A 43 8.42 17.41 6.55
C ALA A 43 7.08 16.77 6.11
N ILE A 44 6.59 15.77 6.83
CA ILE A 44 5.31 15.11 6.57
C ILE A 44 4.15 16.10 6.64
N LYS A 45 4.11 16.96 7.68
CA LYS A 45 3.07 18.00 7.81
C LYS A 45 3.05 18.97 6.63
N LEU A 46 4.22 19.43 6.18
CA LEU A 46 4.32 20.31 5.01
C LEU A 46 3.85 19.59 3.74
N LEU A 47 4.31 18.36 3.53
CA LEU A 47 3.97 17.56 2.35
C LEU A 47 2.51 17.08 2.32
N SER A 48 1.83 17.01 3.46
CA SER A 48 0.39 16.74 3.53
C SER A 48 -0.48 17.90 3.03
N THR A 49 0.06 19.12 2.99
CA THR A 49 -0.68 20.34 2.61
C THR A 49 -0.17 20.97 1.32
N ARG A 50 1.07 20.67 0.91
CA ARG A 50 1.76 21.30 -0.23
C ARG A 50 2.59 20.28 -0.99
N SER A 51 2.79 20.53 -2.28
CA SER A 51 3.71 19.76 -3.13
C SER A 51 4.99 20.55 -3.39
N PHE A 52 6.10 19.83 -3.55
CA PHE A 52 7.41 20.38 -3.89
C PHE A 52 7.98 19.64 -5.10
N ASP A 53 8.72 20.38 -5.94
CA ASP A 53 9.43 19.81 -7.09
C ASP A 53 10.64 19.00 -6.64
N ILE A 54 11.36 19.50 -5.63
CA ILE A 54 12.61 18.94 -5.14
C ILE A 54 12.56 18.85 -3.61
N ILE A 55 12.99 17.74 -3.09
CA ILE A 55 13.22 17.52 -1.66
C ILE A 55 14.71 17.21 -1.49
N LEU A 56 15.40 18.05 -0.71
CA LEU A 56 16.76 17.81 -0.25
C LEU A 56 16.71 17.33 1.19
N CYS A 57 17.03 16.08 1.44
CA CYS A 57 16.86 15.46 2.74
C CYS A 57 18.20 14.98 3.31
N GLU A 58 18.54 15.45 4.50
CA GLU A 58 19.61 14.86 5.31
C GLU A 58 19.27 13.40 5.64
N TYR A 59 20.26 12.54 5.57
CA TYR A 59 20.09 11.14 5.97
C TYR A 59 19.87 11.00 7.47
N ASP A 60 20.72 11.63 8.27
CA ASP A 60 20.58 11.64 9.74
C ASP A 60 19.68 12.81 10.17
N LEU A 61 18.41 12.51 10.41
CA LEU A 61 17.42 13.50 10.84
C LEU A 61 17.40 13.75 12.36
N GLY A 62 18.47 13.40 13.06
CA GLY A 62 18.63 13.75 14.47
C GLY A 62 18.23 12.65 15.44
N SER A 63 18.73 11.47 15.21
CA SER A 63 18.60 10.31 16.11
C SER A 63 19.36 10.45 17.44
N GLY A 64 19.70 11.66 17.87
CA GLY A 64 20.45 11.92 19.10
C GLY A 64 19.83 11.38 20.39
N ALA A 65 18.61 10.86 20.36
CA ALA A 65 17.94 10.19 21.45
C ALA A 65 17.40 8.79 21.08
N GLY A 66 17.84 8.19 19.98
CA GLY A 66 17.50 6.80 19.63
C GLY A 66 16.13 6.54 19.00
N ASP A 67 15.26 7.54 18.88
CA ASP A 67 13.86 7.38 18.45
C ASP A 67 13.50 8.11 17.13
N GLY A 68 14.46 8.75 16.45
CA GLY A 68 14.22 9.52 15.22
C GLY A 68 14.26 8.64 13.96
N GLN A 69 13.39 8.91 13.00
CA GLN A 69 13.48 8.35 11.65
C GLN A 69 14.70 8.92 10.93
N ASP A 70 15.37 8.10 10.11
CA ASP A 70 16.36 8.59 9.14
C ASP A 70 15.69 9.05 7.83
N GLY A 71 16.46 9.70 6.96
CA GLY A 71 15.96 10.21 5.69
C GLY A 71 15.48 9.11 4.73
N GLN A 72 15.99 7.89 4.84
CA GLN A 72 15.55 6.75 4.05
C GLN A 72 14.16 6.30 4.50
N GLN A 73 13.94 6.19 5.80
CA GLN A 73 12.64 5.85 6.37
C GLN A 73 11.59 6.92 6.04
N LEU A 74 11.98 8.20 6.08
CA LEU A 74 11.11 9.29 5.63
C LEU A 74 10.71 9.10 4.16
N LEU A 75 11.64 8.81 3.26
CA LEU A 75 11.34 8.57 1.84
C LEU A 75 10.37 7.39 1.66
N GLU A 76 10.57 6.31 2.40
CA GLU A 76 9.69 5.14 2.36
C GLU A 76 8.28 5.48 2.83
N ASP A 77 8.15 6.22 3.94
CA ASP A 77 6.85 6.67 4.45
C ASP A 77 6.15 7.64 3.48
N LEU A 78 6.87 8.60 2.92
CA LEU A 78 6.32 9.55 1.94
C LEU A 78 5.76 8.86 0.69
N ARG A 79 6.44 7.84 0.19
CA ARG A 79 5.97 7.06 -0.96
C ARG A 79 4.81 6.12 -0.60
N HIS A 80 4.89 5.47 0.55
CA HIS A 80 3.84 4.57 1.03
C HIS A 80 2.51 5.31 1.20
N HIS A 81 2.55 6.50 1.81
CA HIS A 81 1.36 7.34 2.02
C HIS A 81 1.03 8.26 0.84
N LYS A 82 1.73 8.10 -0.29
CA LYS A 82 1.52 8.88 -1.53
C LYS A 82 1.60 10.41 -1.32
N LEU A 83 2.43 10.85 -0.38
CA LEU A 83 2.66 12.27 -0.11
C LEU A 83 3.59 12.93 -1.15
N ILE A 84 4.33 12.12 -1.89
CA ILE A 84 5.16 12.57 -3.01
C ILE A 84 4.81 11.79 -4.28
N GLY A 85 4.78 12.49 -5.42
CA GLY A 85 4.49 11.90 -6.72
C GLY A 85 5.73 11.38 -7.44
N LEU A 86 5.51 10.74 -8.59
CA LEU A 86 6.58 10.21 -9.46
C LEU A 86 7.51 11.32 -10.01
N LEU A 87 7.01 12.54 -10.14
CA LEU A 87 7.76 13.69 -10.66
C LEU A 87 8.57 14.42 -9.58
N THR A 88 8.34 14.12 -8.30
CA THR A 88 9.08 14.74 -7.20
C THR A 88 10.51 14.20 -7.17
N ILE A 89 11.48 15.10 -7.26
CA ILE A 89 12.90 14.79 -7.16
C ILE A 89 13.27 14.72 -5.68
N PHE A 90 13.75 13.56 -5.22
CA PHE A 90 14.21 13.39 -3.84
C PHE A 90 15.73 13.14 -3.85
N ILE A 91 16.50 14.07 -3.32
CA ILE A 91 17.96 13.97 -3.21
C ILE A 91 18.35 13.78 -1.75
N MET A 92 19.04 12.68 -1.48
CA MET A 92 19.57 12.38 -0.15
C MET A 92 20.92 13.04 0.04
N ILE A 93 21.10 13.74 1.15
CA ILE A 93 22.38 14.34 1.55
C ILE A 93 22.95 13.50 2.70
N THR A 94 24.20 13.04 2.59
CA THR A 94 24.78 12.14 3.58
C THR A 94 26.29 12.31 3.72
N SER A 95 26.87 11.84 4.82
CA SER A 95 28.32 11.75 5.00
C SER A 95 28.89 10.49 4.32
N GLU A 96 30.16 10.52 3.98
CA GLU A 96 30.84 9.41 3.29
C GLU A 96 30.75 8.07 4.03
N GLY A 97 30.86 8.08 5.38
CA GLY A 97 30.78 6.87 6.21
C GLY A 97 29.42 6.18 6.19
N VAL A 98 28.37 6.87 5.80
CA VAL A 98 26.98 6.37 5.75
C VAL A 98 26.61 5.95 4.32
N TYR A 99 27.21 6.57 3.30
CA TYR A 99 26.85 6.37 1.90
C TYR A 99 26.84 4.90 1.46
N SER A 100 27.90 4.14 1.78
CA SER A 100 27.98 2.72 1.44
C SER A 100 26.89 1.88 2.11
N LYS A 101 26.42 2.30 3.30
CA LYS A 101 25.33 1.67 4.03
C LYS A 101 23.97 1.98 3.40
N VAL A 102 23.81 3.21 2.91
CA VAL A 102 22.54 3.73 2.36
C VAL A 102 22.29 3.20 0.95
N VAL A 103 23.29 3.27 0.06
CA VAL A 103 23.16 2.83 -1.35
C VAL A 103 22.87 1.34 -1.47
N SER A 104 23.44 0.52 -0.57
CA SER A 104 23.22 -0.92 -0.59
C SER A 104 21.87 -1.34 0.01
N ALA A 105 21.23 -0.48 0.82
CA ALA A 105 19.99 -0.78 1.51
C ALA A 105 18.73 -0.25 0.79
N ALA A 106 18.90 0.63 -0.20
CA ALA A 106 17.80 1.38 -0.78
C ALA A 106 16.99 0.57 -1.79
N GLU A 107 15.88 0.01 -1.36
CA GLU A 107 14.82 -0.48 -2.26
C GLU A 107 14.17 0.66 -3.02
N LEU A 108 13.85 1.72 -2.30
CA LEU A 108 13.35 2.97 -2.82
C LEU A 108 14.54 3.92 -2.98
N THR A 109 15.24 3.82 -4.11
CA THR A 109 16.33 4.74 -4.40
C THR A 109 15.80 6.16 -4.45
N PRO A 110 16.37 7.12 -3.72
CA PRO A 110 16.15 8.52 -4.00
C PRO A 110 16.58 8.82 -5.43
N THR A 111 16.19 9.97 -5.95
CA THR A 111 16.55 10.37 -7.33
C THR A 111 18.06 10.49 -7.47
N ASP A 112 18.75 10.99 -6.45
CA ASP A 112 20.22 11.09 -6.39
C ASP A 112 20.71 11.19 -4.93
N TYR A 113 22.04 11.06 -4.74
CA TYR A 113 22.75 11.24 -3.48
C TYR A 113 23.81 12.33 -3.60
N ILE A 114 24.00 13.10 -2.53
CA ILE A 114 25.08 14.08 -2.42
C ILE A 114 25.90 13.79 -1.17
N LEU A 115 27.21 13.61 -1.34
CA LEU A 115 28.14 13.38 -0.25
C LEU A 115 28.63 14.71 0.32
N LYS A 116 28.60 14.84 1.64
CA LYS A 116 29.24 15.96 2.36
C LYS A 116 30.76 15.74 2.50
N PRO A 117 31.59 16.79 2.33
CA PRO A 117 31.27 18.17 1.97
C PRO A 117 31.06 18.34 0.45
N PHE A 118 30.22 19.30 0.02
CA PHE A 118 29.98 19.59 -1.39
C PHE A 118 29.90 21.10 -1.65
N THR A 119 30.10 21.49 -2.91
CA THR A 119 30.05 22.88 -3.39
C THR A 119 28.72 23.20 -4.05
N VAL A 120 28.47 24.49 -4.31
CA VAL A 120 27.30 24.97 -5.08
C VAL A 120 27.22 24.29 -6.44
N ASP A 121 28.36 24.17 -7.15
CA ASP A 121 28.40 23.57 -8.49
C ASP A 121 28.01 22.07 -8.46
N VAL A 122 28.41 21.34 -7.43
CA VAL A 122 28.03 19.95 -7.24
C VAL A 122 26.53 19.82 -7.02
N LEU A 123 25.94 20.65 -6.14
CA LEU A 123 24.50 20.65 -5.88
C LEU A 123 23.72 21.03 -7.15
N ALA A 124 24.11 22.12 -7.82
CA ALA A 124 23.47 22.58 -9.05
C ALA A 124 23.56 21.52 -10.16
N GLY A 125 24.72 20.89 -10.33
CA GLY A 125 24.91 19.81 -11.30
C GLY A 125 24.08 18.56 -11.02
N ARG A 126 23.84 18.21 -9.73
CA ARG A 126 22.96 17.10 -9.35
C ARG A 126 21.49 17.43 -9.64
N ILE A 127 21.06 18.64 -9.26
CA ILE A 127 19.70 19.12 -9.57
C ILE A 127 19.46 19.15 -11.08
N ALA A 128 20.39 19.69 -11.85
CA ALA A 128 20.28 19.75 -13.31
C ALA A 128 20.10 18.35 -13.94
N ARG A 129 20.90 17.37 -13.51
CA ARG A 129 20.77 15.97 -13.99
C ARG A 129 19.44 15.34 -13.59
N ALA A 130 18.97 15.60 -12.39
CA ALA A 130 17.68 15.09 -11.92
C ALA A 130 16.51 15.70 -12.71
N LEU A 131 16.60 16.98 -13.07
CA LEU A 131 15.64 17.68 -13.92
C LEU A 131 15.66 17.14 -15.35
N GLU A 132 16.85 16.89 -15.92
CA GLU A 132 17.01 16.26 -17.22
C GLU A 132 16.36 14.88 -17.27
N ARG A 133 16.64 14.04 -16.24
CA ARG A 133 15.98 12.73 -16.10
C ARG A 133 14.47 12.88 -15.99
N ARG A 134 13.97 13.80 -15.14
CA ARG A 134 12.53 14.08 -15.01
C ARG A 134 11.90 14.47 -16.35
N ALA A 135 12.57 15.29 -17.15
CA ALA A 135 12.09 15.69 -18.46
C ALA A 135 11.99 14.50 -19.44
N ALA A 136 12.96 13.59 -19.43
CA ALA A 136 12.93 12.38 -20.26
C ALA A 136 11.75 11.46 -19.90
N PHE A 137 11.41 11.33 -18.62
CA PHE A 137 10.30 10.47 -18.15
C PHE A 137 8.94 11.16 -18.15
N LEU A 138 8.88 12.48 -18.30
CA LEU A 138 7.65 13.27 -18.18
C LEU A 138 6.50 12.75 -19.06
N PRO A 139 6.70 12.40 -20.36
CA PRO A 139 5.63 11.88 -21.19
C PRO A 139 5.02 10.59 -20.63
N ALA A 140 5.84 9.66 -20.17
CA ALA A 140 5.38 8.40 -19.58
C ALA A 140 4.63 8.64 -18.26
N TYR A 141 5.16 9.50 -17.38
CA TYR A 141 4.53 9.83 -16.10
C TYR A 141 3.20 10.57 -16.26
N GLN A 142 3.05 11.41 -17.30
CA GLN A 142 1.77 12.04 -17.62
C GLN A 142 0.71 11.00 -18.00
N GLN A 143 1.06 10.02 -18.83
CA GLN A 143 0.14 8.93 -19.20
C GLN A 143 -0.22 8.05 -17.99
N ILE A 144 0.74 7.78 -17.11
CA ILE A 144 0.47 7.06 -15.85
C ILE A 144 -0.53 7.86 -14.99
N GLY A 145 -0.34 9.18 -14.86
CA GLY A 145 -1.25 10.05 -14.11
C GLY A 145 -2.67 10.12 -14.70
N GLN A 146 -2.82 9.93 -16.01
CA GLN A 146 -4.10 9.84 -16.72
C GLN A 146 -4.69 8.42 -16.70
N GLY A 147 -3.99 7.41 -16.13
CA GLY A 147 -4.40 6.01 -16.12
C GLY A 147 -4.21 5.29 -17.45
N ASN A 148 -3.55 5.92 -18.45
CA ASN A 148 -3.27 5.32 -19.75
C ASN A 148 -1.97 4.51 -19.69
N LEU A 149 -2.02 3.38 -18.97
CA LEU A 149 -0.82 2.58 -18.68
C LEU A 149 -0.22 1.95 -19.94
N ARG A 150 -1.04 1.54 -20.92
CA ARG A 150 -0.55 0.95 -22.17
C ARG A 150 0.24 1.94 -23.02
N GLU A 151 -0.21 3.20 -23.07
CA GLU A 151 0.55 4.26 -23.76
C GLU A 151 1.84 4.59 -23.00
N ALA A 152 1.80 4.58 -21.66
CA ALA A 152 3.02 4.72 -20.85
C ALA A 152 4.04 3.61 -21.15
N VAL A 153 3.61 2.35 -21.33
CA VAL A 153 4.47 1.23 -21.76
C VAL A 153 5.14 1.53 -23.11
N ARG A 154 4.38 2.01 -24.10
CA ARG A 154 4.93 2.37 -25.43
C ARG A 154 5.94 3.51 -25.34
N LEU A 155 5.63 4.54 -24.55
CA LEU A 155 6.53 5.68 -24.34
C LEU A 155 7.81 5.25 -23.60
N CYS A 156 7.73 4.29 -22.68
CA CYS A 156 8.93 3.71 -22.06
C CYS A 156 9.79 2.98 -23.09
N ALA A 157 9.20 2.15 -23.96
CA ALA A 157 9.94 1.46 -25.02
C ALA A 157 10.62 2.44 -25.99
N SER A 158 9.93 3.52 -26.39
CA SER A 158 10.53 4.59 -27.21
C SER A 158 11.63 5.34 -26.44
N GLY A 159 11.43 5.58 -25.15
CA GLY A 159 12.39 6.26 -24.27
C GLY A 159 13.69 5.46 -24.08
N GLU A 160 13.63 4.13 -24.06
CA GLU A 160 14.82 3.25 -24.01
C GLU A 160 15.77 3.53 -25.18
N ALA A 161 15.22 3.68 -26.39
CA ALA A 161 16.00 3.97 -27.59
C ALA A 161 16.46 5.45 -27.66
N ALA A 162 15.58 6.39 -27.30
CA ALA A 162 15.85 7.82 -27.37
C ALA A 162 16.85 8.31 -26.30
N HIS A 163 16.89 7.66 -25.15
CA HIS A 163 17.71 8.05 -24.01
C HIS A 163 18.55 6.89 -23.47
N PRO A 164 19.63 6.46 -24.18
CA PRO A 164 20.44 5.28 -23.80
C PRO A 164 20.98 5.33 -22.37
N ARG A 165 21.25 6.54 -21.85
CA ARG A 165 21.70 6.77 -20.48
C ARG A 165 20.69 6.30 -19.43
N TYR A 166 19.39 6.36 -19.76
CA TYR A 166 18.28 6.01 -18.86
C TYR A 166 17.56 4.73 -19.30
N ALA A 167 18.11 3.98 -20.27
CA ALA A 167 17.47 2.80 -20.84
C ALA A 167 17.04 1.79 -19.76
N ALA A 168 17.93 1.47 -18.81
CA ALA A 168 17.64 0.55 -17.73
C ALA A 168 16.49 1.04 -16.81
N ASP A 169 16.37 2.35 -16.58
CA ASP A 169 15.29 2.94 -15.80
C ASP A 169 13.96 2.88 -16.57
N PHE A 170 13.96 3.08 -17.89
CA PHE A 170 12.79 2.91 -18.73
C PHE A 170 12.34 1.45 -18.78
N THR A 171 13.27 0.50 -18.94
CA THR A 171 12.97 -0.96 -18.89
C THR A 171 12.34 -1.33 -17.55
N ARG A 172 12.88 -0.81 -16.44
CA ARG A 172 12.32 -1.03 -15.11
C ARG A 172 10.88 -0.51 -15.01
N LEU A 173 10.64 0.75 -15.41
CA LEU A 173 9.31 1.34 -15.38
C LEU A 173 8.33 0.57 -16.28
N ARG A 174 8.77 0.16 -17.47
CA ARG A 174 7.97 -0.65 -18.39
C ARG A 174 7.56 -1.99 -17.77
N ALA A 175 8.49 -2.70 -17.12
CA ALA A 175 8.19 -3.95 -16.45
C ALA A 175 7.22 -3.75 -15.26
N GLU A 176 7.38 -2.70 -14.46
CA GLU A 176 6.46 -2.34 -13.38
C GLU A 176 5.05 -2.00 -13.90
N LEU A 177 4.95 -1.36 -15.09
CA LEU A 177 3.68 -1.09 -15.76
C LEU A 177 3.00 -2.35 -16.26
N HIS A 178 3.74 -3.31 -16.83
CA HIS A 178 3.19 -4.62 -17.22
C HIS A 178 2.64 -5.38 -16.00
N VAL A 179 3.33 -5.33 -14.84
CA VAL A 179 2.78 -5.90 -13.59
C VAL A 179 1.46 -5.20 -13.21
N SER A 180 1.40 -3.86 -13.32
CA SER A 180 0.18 -3.08 -13.01
C SER A 180 -0.98 -3.40 -13.95
N LEU A 181 -0.70 -3.75 -15.20
CA LEU A 181 -1.66 -4.21 -16.20
C LEU A 181 -2.03 -5.69 -16.06
N ASN A 182 -1.44 -6.41 -15.07
CA ASN A 182 -1.55 -7.87 -14.91
C ASN A 182 -1.01 -8.67 -16.13
N GLU A 183 -0.12 -8.07 -16.90
CA GLU A 183 0.61 -8.68 -18.02
C GLU A 183 1.91 -9.29 -17.45
N LEU A 184 1.74 -10.34 -16.62
CA LEU A 184 2.81 -10.87 -15.77
C LEU A 184 3.89 -11.60 -16.57
N HIS A 185 3.55 -12.16 -17.73
CA HIS A 185 4.51 -12.86 -18.60
C HIS A 185 5.46 -11.87 -19.29
N GLU A 186 4.93 -10.75 -19.76
CA GLU A 186 5.70 -9.67 -20.36
C GLU A 186 6.67 -9.06 -19.35
N ALA A 187 6.20 -8.85 -18.11
CA ALA A 187 7.03 -8.37 -17.02
C ALA A 187 8.17 -9.36 -16.70
N GLU A 188 7.86 -10.66 -16.59
CA GLU A 188 8.83 -11.74 -16.35
C GLU A 188 9.90 -11.75 -17.43
N THR A 189 9.51 -11.69 -18.70
CA THR A 189 10.43 -11.66 -19.85
C THR A 189 11.41 -10.50 -19.76
N LEU A 190 10.91 -9.30 -19.42
CA LEU A 190 11.76 -8.12 -19.28
C LEU A 190 12.77 -8.25 -18.13
N TYR A 191 12.32 -8.72 -16.95
CA TYR A 191 13.22 -8.91 -15.82
C TYR A 191 14.26 -10.00 -16.08
N CYS A 192 13.89 -11.11 -16.71
CA CYS A 192 14.81 -12.17 -17.10
C CYS A 192 15.88 -11.66 -18.07
N GLY A 193 15.47 -10.92 -19.13
CA GLY A 193 16.41 -10.36 -20.09
C GLY A 193 17.42 -9.38 -19.46
N VAL A 194 16.98 -8.58 -18.48
CA VAL A 194 17.90 -7.72 -17.72
C VAL A 194 18.86 -8.55 -16.88
N MET A 195 18.40 -9.61 -16.23
CA MET A 195 19.23 -10.44 -15.36
C MET A 195 20.23 -11.28 -16.14
N GLU A 196 19.91 -11.72 -17.36
CA GLU A 196 20.84 -12.40 -18.27
C GLU A 196 22.00 -11.48 -18.69
N ALA A 197 21.69 -10.21 -18.97
CA ALA A 197 22.70 -9.23 -19.33
C ALA A 197 23.58 -8.85 -18.13
N LYS A 198 22.99 -8.66 -16.96
CA LYS A 198 23.66 -8.31 -15.71
C LYS A 198 22.77 -8.65 -14.50
N ALA A 199 23.34 -9.36 -13.54
CA ALA A 199 22.66 -9.63 -12.27
C ALA A 199 22.52 -8.32 -11.46
N VAL A 200 21.34 -7.71 -11.48
CA VAL A 200 21.02 -6.48 -10.74
C VAL A 200 19.88 -6.72 -9.75
N GLY A 201 20.04 -6.23 -8.52
CA GLY A 201 19.12 -6.53 -7.41
C GLY A 201 17.69 -6.06 -7.67
N TRP A 202 17.48 -4.91 -8.33
CA TRP A 202 16.13 -4.42 -8.64
C TRP A 202 15.38 -5.33 -9.64
N ALA A 203 16.09 -5.93 -10.60
CA ALA A 203 15.46 -6.84 -11.58
C ALA A 203 15.12 -8.17 -10.92
N ALA A 204 15.98 -8.71 -10.07
CA ALA A 204 15.72 -9.92 -9.29
C ALA A 204 14.50 -9.72 -8.34
N LEU A 205 14.40 -8.56 -7.68
CA LEU A 205 13.25 -8.23 -6.85
C LEU A 205 11.96 -8.08 -7.69
N GLY A 206 12.05 -7.43 -8.84
CA GLY A 206 10.93 -7.31 -9.78
C GLY A 206 10.45 -8.67 -10.30
N LEU A 207 11.38 -9.54 -10.67
CA LEU A 207 11.08 -10.93 -11.07
C LEU A 207 10.37 -11.68 -9.94
N ALA A 208 10.90 -11.61 -8.71
CA ALA A 208 10.29 -12.28 -7.56
C ALA A 208 8.87 -11.77 -7.27
N ARG A 209 8.61 -10.45 -7.40
CA ARG A 209 7.27 -9.87 -7.28
C ARG A 209 6.32 -10.38 -8.37
N THR A 210 6.83 -10.52 -9.59
CA THR A 210 6.06 -11.04 -10.72
C THR A 210 5.70 -12.51 -10.53
N LEU A 211 6.68 -13.34 -10.11
CA LEU A 211 6.46 -14.74 -9.78
C LEU A 211 5.47 -14.92 -8.63
N PHE A 212 5.58 -14.09 -7.59
CA PHE A 212 4.62 -14.09 -6.49
C PHE A 212 3.20 -13.74 -6.96
N ALA A 213 3.05 -12.75 -7.85
CA ALA A 213 1.76 -12.40 -8.45
C ALA A 213 1.19 -13.50 -9.37
N GLN A 214 2.06 -14.33 -9.95
CA GLN A 214 1.68 -15.53 -10.71
C GLN A 214 1.37 -16.74 -9.80
N GLU A 215 1.39 -16.58 -8.47
CA GLU A 215 1.23 -17.65 -7.47
C GLU A 215 2.35 -18.73 -7.51
N ARG A 216 3.46 -18.45 -8.18
CA ARG A 216 4.67 -19.30 -8.24
C ARG A 216 5.58 -19.03 -7.03
N HIS A 217 5.07 -19.27 -5.83
CA HIS A 217 5.69 -18.86 -4.56
C HIS A 217 7.04 -19.53 -4.32
N ALA A 218 7.22 -20.81 -4.69
CA ALA A 218 8.49 -21.52 -4.50
C ALA A 218 9.62 -20.95 -5.38
N GLU A 219 9.32 -20.51 -6.59
CA GLU A 219 10.30 -19.88 -7.47
C GLU A 219 10.65 -18.48 -6.97
N ALA A 220 9.64 -17.71 -6.52
CA ALA A 220 9.85 -16.42 -5.89
C ALA A 220 10.76 -16.55 -4.65
N GLU A 221 10.52 -17.52 -3.77
CA GLU A 221 11.34 -17.84 -2.60
C GLU A 221 12.81 -18.12 -2.99
N SER A 222 13.02 -18.95 -4.02
CA SER A 222 14.37 -19.28 -4.52
C SER A 222 15.12 -18.03 -4.99
N VAL A 223 14.46 -17.16 -5.77
CA VAL A 223 15.07 -15.90 -6.24
C VAL A 223 15.39 -14.98 -5.08
N LEU A 224 14.47 -14.84 -4.12
CA LEU A 224 14.62 -13.96 -2.98
C LEU A 224 15.70 -14.41 -2.01
N THR A 225 15.82 -15.71 -1.75
CA THR A 225 16.88 -16.27 -0.90
C THR A 225 18.28 -15.94 -1.44
N LYS A 226 18.46 -16.09 -2.77
CA LYS A 226 19.71 -15.70 -3.43
C LYS A 226 19.93 -14.20 -3.37
N LEU A 227 18.86 -13.42 -3.54
CA LEU A 227 18.92 -11.96 -3.53
C LEU A 227 19.30 -11.40 -2.15
N VAL A 228 18.72 -11.94 -1.07
CA VAL A 228 19.04 -11.56 0.31
C VAL A 228 20.48 -11.90 0.65
N ALA A 229 20.98 -13.09 0.24
CA ALA A 229 22.38 -13.47 0.43
C ALA A 229 23.34 -12.54 -0.31
N ALA A 230 23.00 -12.12 -1.54
CA ALA A 230 23.83 -11.21 -2.35
C ALA A 230 23.73 -9.74 -1.90
N ASN A 231 22.58 -9.31 -1.41
CA ASN A 231 22.28 -7.95 -0.99
C ASN A 231 21.61 -7.92 0.40
N PRO A 232 22.34 -8.15 1.49
CA PRO A 232 21.77 -8.29 2.84
C PRO A 232 21.05 -7.04 3.36
N LYS A 233 21.13 -5.90 2.66
CA LYS A 233 20.49 -4.64 3.04
C LYS A 233 19.27 -4.31 2.19
N LEU A 234 18.90 -5.16 1.25
CA LEU A 234 17.70 -4.94 0.41
C LEU A 234 16.45 -5.40 1.15
N MET A 235 15.93 -4.53 2.02
CA MET A 235 14.85 -4.85 2.96
C MET A 235 13.56 -5.35 2.31
N ALA A 236 13.25 -4.90 1.11
CA ALA A 236 12.08 -5.39 0.38
C ALA A 236 12.17 -6.84 -0.07
N ALA A 237 13.38 -7.35 -0.25
CA ALA A 237 13.56 -8.77 -0.51
C ALA A 237 13.17 -9.60 0.72
N TYR A 238 13.53 -9.14 1.92
CA TYR A 238 13.09 -9.77 3.19
C TYR A 238 11.57 -9.68 3.37
N ASP A 239 10.99 -8.50 3.16
CA ASP A 239 9.55 -8.30 3.31
C ASP A 239 8.75 -9.22 2.36
N LEU A 240 9.21 -9.39 1.11
CA LEU A 240 8.57 -10.29 0.15
C LEU A 240 8.84 -11.77 0.46
N LEU A 241 10.05 -12.12 0.92
CA LEU A 241 10.40 -13.48 1.32
C LEU A 241 9.55 -13.94 2.52
N ALA A 242 9.37 -13.07 3.51
CA ALA A 242 8.47 -13.34 4.62
C ALA A 242 7.03 -13.58 4.14
N ARG A 243 6.54 -12.79 3.17
CA ARG A 243 5.21 -13.00 2.56
C ARG A 243 5.11 -14.35 1.83
N CYS A 244 6.17 -14.78 1.12
CA CYS A 244 6.20 -16.10 0.51
C CYS A 244 6.02 -17.20 1.56
N HIS A 245 6.74 -17.11 2.68
CA HIS A 245 6.61 -18.08 3.77
C HIS A 245 5.24 -18.05 4.45
N GLU A 246 4.63 -16.87 4.65
CA GLU A 246 3.25 -16.76 5.17
C GLU A 246 2.25 -17.46 4.24
N THR A 247 2.35 -17.21 2.92
CA THR A 247 1.45 -17.81 1.94
C THR A 247 1.63 -19.33 1.86
N SER A 248 2.86 -19.81 2.08
CA SER A 248 3.17 -21.25 2.16
C SER A 248 2.81 -21.89 3.50
N GLY A 249 2.22 -21.14 4.45
CA GLY A 249 1.82 -21.65 5.76
C GLY A 249 2.99 -21.92 6.71
N ALA A 250 4.12 -21.24 6.54
CA ALA A 250 5.34 -21.38 7.35
C ALA A 250 5.63 -20.10 8.17
N PRO A 251 4.81 -19.75 9.19
CA PRO A 251 4.95 -18.52 9.95
C PRO A 251 6.28 -18.43 10.71
N ASP A 252 6.82 -19.56 11.19
CA ASP A 252 8.13 -19.58 11.88
C ASP A 252 9.27 -19.09 10.95
N ARG A 253 9.26 -19.51 9.67
CA ARG A 253 10.24 -19.04 8.69
C ARG A 253 10.05 -17.56 8.36
N ALA A 254 8.79 -17.12 8.24
CA ALA A 254 8.47 -15.72 8.02
C ALA A 254 8.96 -14.85 9.19
N GLN A 255 8.78 -15.31 10.44
CA GLN A 255 9.29 -14.64 11.62
C GLN A 255 10.80 -14.50 11.58
N SER A 256 11.54 -15.59 11.34
CA SER A 256 13.01 -15.57 11.29
C SER A 256 13.54 -14.57 10.25
N VAL A 257 12.95 -14.53 9.07
CA VAL A 257 13.31 -13.58 8.00
C VAL A 257 13.04 -12.13 8.43
N LEU A 258 11.92 -11.86 9.09
CA LEU A 258 11.60 -10.51 9.58
C LEU A 258 12.47 -10.09 10.76
N GLU A 259 12.90 -11.02 11.63
CA GLU A 259 13.84 -10.75 12.70
C GLU A 259 15.20 -10.32 12.16
N GLU A 260 15.71 -11.00 11.13
CA GLU A 260 16.93 -10.58 10.42
C GLU A 260 16.79 -9.18 9.83
N ALA A 261 15.66 -8.91 9.17
CA ALA A 261 15.39 -7.60 8.58
C ALA A 261 15.30 -6.49 9.64
N VAL A 262 14.67 -6.76 10.78
CA VAL A 262 14.57 -5.82 11.91
C VAL A 262 15.95 -5.60 12.56
N ALA A 263 16.79 -6.61 12.67
CA ALA A 263 18.15 -6.45 13.18
C ALA A 263 18.98 -5.49 12.32
N ILE A 264 18.77 -5.49 11.00
CA ILE A 264 19.47 -4.59 10.05
C ILE A 264 18.84 -3.19 10.06
N SER A 265 17.50 -3.11 10.12
CA SER A 265 16.73 -1.85 10.06
C SER A 265 15.70 -1.76 11.20
N PRO A 266 16.16 -1.45 12.44
CA PRO A 266 15.34 -1.57 13.64
C PRO A 266 14.31 -0.44 13.84
N HIS A 267 14.31 0.59 13.00
CA HIS A 267 13.46 1.77 13.18
C HIS A 267 12.20 1.77 12.30
N MET A 268 12.06 0.81 11.39
CA MET A 268 10.90 0.73 10.50
C MET A 268 9.67 0.15 11.24
N VAL A 269 8.78 1.06 11.67
CA VAL A 269 7.54 0.72 12.42
C VAL A 269 6.69 -0.31 11.69
N ARG A 270 6.55 -0.17 10.37
CA ARG A 270 5.76 -1.08 9.54
C ARG A 270 6.31 -2.53 9.59
N ARG A 271 7.62 -2.70 9.55
CA ARG A 271 8.26 -4.04 9.61
C ARG A 271 8.17 -4.63 11.02
N LEU A 272 8.35 -3.81 12.05
CA LEU A 272 8.12 -4.22 13.45
C LEU A 272 6.67 -4.67 13.68
N ARG A 273 5.70 -3.94 13.13
CA ARG A 273 4.28 -4.33 13.18
C ARG A 273 4.07 -5.69 12.52
N LYS A 274 4.64 -5.88 11.32
CA LYS A 274 4.55 -7.14 10.58
C LYS A 274 5.20 -8.30 11.33
N LEU A 275 6.38 -8.09 11.92
CA LEU A 275 7.05 -9.09 12.77
C LEU A 275 6.16 -9.49 13.95
N GLY A 276 5.57 -8.52 14.65
CA GLY A 276 4.66 -8.81 15.75
C GLY A 276 3.44 -9.64 15.34
N GLU A 277 2.87 -9.35 14.15
CA GLU A 277 1.74 -10.12 13.60
C GLU A 277 2.14 -11.55 13.27
N VAL A 278 3.25 -11.74 12.57
CA VAL A 278 3.74 -13.07 12.18
C VAL A 278 4.15 -13.89 13.40
N ALA A 279 4.77 -13.26 14.40
CA ALA A 279 5.11 -13.90 15.66
C ALA A 279 3.85 -14.40 16.43
N LEU A 280 2.73 -13.63 16.41
CA LEU A 280 1.46 -14.11 16.95
C LEU A 280 0.90 -15.33 16.19
N ASP A 281 1.07 -15.36 14.88
CA ASP A 281 0.61 -16.47 14.03
C ASP A 281 1.51 -17.70 14.21
N ALA A 282 2.81 -17.51 14.46
CA ALA A 282 3.78 -18.55 14.83
C ALA A 282 3.63 -19.06 16.26
N GLY A 283 2.87 -18.33 17.11
CA GLY A 283 2.69 -18.68 18.52
C GLY A 283 3.77 -18.12 19.47
N ASP A 284 4.75 -17.37 18.93
CA ASP A 284 5.77 -16.68 19.75
C ASP A 284 5.22 -15.35 20.29
N VAL A 285 4.41 -15.48 21.34
CA VAL A 285 3.76 -14.33 22.00
C VAL A 285 4.77 -13.36 22.59
N ALA A 286 5.93 -13.84 23.04
CA ALA A 286 6.96 -12.99 23.62
C ALA A 286 7.65 -12.11 22.57
N ALA A 287 7.95 -12.65 21.39
CA ALA A 287 8.46 -11.85 20.28
C ALA A 287 7.42 -10.84 19.79
N ALA A 288 6.15 -11.24 19.72
CA ALA A 288 5.05 -10.36 19.34
C ALA A 288 4.92 -9.17 20.31
N GLU A 289 4.93 -9.44 21.63
CA GLU A 289 4.89 -8.37 22.64
C GLU A 289 6.05 -7.41 22.51
N ARG A 290 7.29 -7.91 22.38
CA ARG A 290 8.47 -7.06 22.18
C ARG A 290 8.34 -6.18 20.95
N SER A 291 7.88 -6.74 19.85
CA SER A 291 7.71 -6.02 18.57
C SER A 291 6.66 -4.94 18.68
N PHE A 292 5.45 -5.25 19.18
CA PHE A 292 4.39 -4.26 19.32
C PHE A 292 4.71 -3.18 20.37
N ARG A 293 5.44 -3.50 21.43
CA ARG A 293 5.93 -2.52 22.39
C ARG A 293 6.87 -1.51 21.71
N GLN A 294 7.75 -1.98 20.84
CA GLN A 294 8.61 -1.10 20.04
C GLN A 294 7.80 -0.26 19.04
N VAL A 295 6.77 -0.85 18.40
CA VAL A 295 5.87 -0.11 17.50
C VAL A 295 5.22 1.06 18.22
N VAL A 296 4.58 0.83 19.38
CA VAL A 296 3.91 1.87 20.16
C VAL A 296 4.89 2.96 20.62
N ALA A 297 6.09 2.56 21.09
CA ALA A 297 7.12 3.51 21.51
C ALA A 297 7.63 4.37 20.37
N LYS A 298 8.00 3.76 19.23
CA LYS A 298 8.57 4.46 18.07
C LYS A 298 7.54 5.30 17.31
N ALA A 299 6.28 4.84 17.23
CA ALA A 299 5.21 5.59 16.58
C ALA A 299 4.73 6.80 17.41
N LYS A 300 5.09 6.90 18.69
CA LYS A 300 4.55 7.91 19.62
C LYS A 300 4.56 9.35 19.10
N TYR A 301 5.57 9.71 18.33
CA TYR A 301 5.72 11.06 17.76
C TYR A 301 5.54 11.09 16.25
N SER A 302 5.14 9.97 15.62
CA SER A 302 4.86 9.87 14.20
C SER A 302 3.47 10.43 13.87
N GLU A 303 3.34 11.08 12.71
CA GLU A 303 2.04 11.45 12.15
C GLU A 303 1.21 10.22 11.71
N PHE A 304 1.87 9.05 11.57
CA PHE A 304 1.26 7.78 11.17
C PHE A 304 0.97 6.85 12.35
N ARG A 305 0.72 7.43 13.53
CA ARG A 305 0.27 6.66 14.69
C ARG A 305 -1.06 5.98 14.41
N ASP A 306 -1.14 4.71 14.76
CA ASP A 306 -2.31 3.89 14.56
C ASP A 306 -2.83 3.37 15.90
N PRO A 307 -4.09 3.64 16.29
CA PRO A 307 -4.70 3.07 17.48
C PRO A 307 -4.67 1.54 17.53
N GLU A 308 -4.66 0.87 16.37
CA GLU A 308 -4.61 -0.59 16.27
C GLU A 308 -3.28 -1.18 16.79
N ASP A 309 -2.19 -0.41 16.80
CA ASP A 309 -0.93 -0.83 17.39
C ASP A 309 -1.06 -1.12 18.89
N HIS A 310 -1.84 -0.30 19.59
CA HIS A 310 -2.14 -0.54 21.02
C HIS A 310 -3.01 -1.79 21.21
N VAL A 311 -4.00 -2.01 20.33
CA VAL A 311 -4.83 -3.24 20.39
C VAL A 311 -3.96 -4.49 20.20
N ASN A 312 -3.00 -4.46 19.29
CA ASN A 312 -2.10 -5.57 19.05
C ASN A 312 -1.16 -5.83 20.25
N LEU A 313 -0.63 -4.76 20.87
CA LEU A 313 0.16 -4.88 22.10
C LEU A 313 -0.67 -5.44 23.26
N ILE A 314 -1.90 -4.95 23.45
CA ILE A 314 -2.82 -5.44 24.49
C ILE A 314 -3.12 -6.92 24.27
N ARG A 315 -3.38 -7.35 23.04
CA ARG A 315 -3.59 -8.75 22.69
C ARG A 315 -2.39 -9.63 23.07
N ALA A 316 -1.17 -9.18 22.81
CA ALA A 316 0.04 -9.89 23.19
C ALA A 316 0.17 -9.96 24.72
N LEU A 317 -0.03 -8.85 25.44
CA LEU A 317 0.03 -8.78 26.90
C LEU A 317 -1.01 -9.68 27.59
N ILE A 318 -2.22 -9.75 27.05
CA ILE A 318 -3.25 -10.67 27.57
C ILE A 318 -2.82 -12.12 27.38
N ARG A 319 -2.22 -12.47 26.25
CA ARG A 319 -1.72 -13.83 25.98
C ARG A 319 -0.52 -14.21 26.86
N THR A 320 0.31 -13.24 27.28
CA THR A 320 1.39 -13.46 28.26
C THR A 320 0.89 -13.44 29.71
N GLY A 321 -0.38 -13.09 29.93
CA GLY A 321 -0.99 -13.02 31.26
C GLY A 321 -0.76 -11.71 32.01
N ASP A 322 -0.15 -10.71 31.38
CA ASP A 322 0.10 -9.40 32.02
C ASP A 322 -1.09 -8.45 31.85
N LEU A 323 -2.17 -8.77 32.59
CA LEU A 323 -3.41 -7.97 32.54
C LEU A 323 -3.22 -6.55 33.10
N THR A 324 -2.26 -6.39 34.04
CA THR A 324 -1.98 -5.08 34.65
C THR A 324 -1.37 -4.10 33.61
N GLN A 325 -0.36 -4.56 32.85
CA GLN A 325 0.21 -3.77 31.80
C GLN A 325 -0.79 -3.54 30.67
N ALA A 326 -1.60 -4.54 30.30
CA ALA A 326 -2.67 -4.39 29.31
C ALA A 326 -3.61 -3.22 29.67
N GLY A 327 -4.08 -3.15 30.92
CA GLY A 327 -4.87 -2.01 31.42
C GLY A 327 -4.11 -0.67 31.37
N GLY A 328 -2.79 -0.69 31.56
CA GLY A 328 -1.93 0.49 31.40
C GLY A 328 -1.89 0.99 29.95
N VAL A 329 -1.75 0.08 28.98
CA VAL A 329 -1.72 0.41 27.55
C VAL A 329 -3.08 0.95 27.06
N ILE A 330 -4.22 0.46 27.60
CA ILE A 330 -5.56 1.02 27.30
C ILE A 330 -5.64 2.49 27.72
N ARG A 331 -5.15 2.82 28.93
CA ARG A 331 -5.13 4.22 29.38
C ARG A 331 -4.19 5.11 28.54
N ASP A 332 -3.06 4.56 28.08
CA ASP A 332 -2.16 5.28 27.17
C ASP A 332 -2.81 5.53 25.81
N LEU A 333 -3.50 4.55 25.24
CA LEU A 333 -4.28 4.68 24.01
C LEU A 333 -5.27 5.86 24.12
N GLU A 334 -6.07 5.90 25.16
CA GLU A 334 -7.07 6.95 25.39
C GLU A 334 -6.45 8.35 25.54
N LYS A 335 -5.31 8.43 26.23
CA LYS A 335 -4.61 9.71 26.47
C LYS A 335 -3.83 10.19 25.26
N SER A 336 -3.09 9.30 24.61
CA SER A 336 -2.12 9.68 23.56
C SER A 336 -2.75 9.87 22.18
N LEU A 337 -3.90 9.23 21.92
CA LEU A 337 -4.60 9.26 20.62
C LEU A 337 -6.01 9.88 20.70
N ARG A 338 -6.23 10.72 21.69
CA ARG A 338 -7.51 11.43 21.88
C ARG A 338 -7.86 12.23 20.63
N GLY A 339 -9.09 12.04 20.13
CA GLY A 339 -9.60 12.71 18.92
C GLY A 339 -9.33 11.97 17.60
N ASN A 340 -8.62 10.84 17.62
CA ASN A 340 -8.57 9.96 16.46
C ASN A 340 -9.88 9.14 16.40
N PRO A 341 -10.58 9.10 15.23
CA PRO A 341 -11.88 8.42 15.11
C PRO A 341 -11.87 6.92 15.44
N ALA A 342 -10.72 6.25 15.32
CA ALA A 342 -10.58 4.84 15.63
C ALA A 342 -10.34 4.55 17.12
N THR A 343 -9.96 5.56 17.92
CA THR A 343 -9.54 5.36 19.32
C THR A 343 -10.63 4.74 20.18
N ASP A 344 -11.86 5.22 20.10
CA ASP A 344 -12.97 4.70 20.92
C ASP A 344 -13.31 3.25 20.55
N ILE A 345 -13.26 2.90 19.26
CA ILE A 345 -13.48 1.53 18.78
C ILE A 345 -12.36 0.61 19.30
N CYS A 346 -11.09 1.03 19.15
CA CYS A 346 -9.93 0.28 19.61
C CYS A 346 -9.94 0.11 21.13
N LYS A 347 -10.36 1.13 21.88
CA LYS A 347 -10.53 1.09 23.33
C LYS A 347 -11.59 0.07 23.73
N ALA A 348 -12.77 0.10 23.10
CA ALA A 348 -13.85 -0.84 23.40
C ALA A 348 -13.44 -2.29 23.10
N ILE A 349 -12.78 -2.55 21.95
CA ILE A 349 -12.23 -3.87 21.62
C ILE A 349 -11.21 -4.32 22.68
N SER A 350 -10.33 -3.42 23.12
CA SER A 350 -9.29 -3.71 24.12
C SER A 350 -9.87 -4.01 25.48
N ASN A 351 -10.87 -3.24 25.91
CA ASN A 351 -11.60 -3.48 27.16
C ASN A 351 -12.32 -4.84 27.11
N ALA A 352 -12.98 -5.15 25.99
CA ALA A 352 -13.65 -6.43 25.82
C ALA A 352 -12.68 -7.61 26.00
N MET A 353 -11.51 -7.57 25.34
CA MET A 353 -10.46 -8.60 25.48
C MET A 353 -9.96 -8.73 26.93
N LEU A 354 -9.76 -7.61 27.62
CA LEU A 354 -9.30 -7.61 29.02
C LEU A 354 -10.36 -8.18 29.96
N LEU A 355 -11.62 -7.80 29.79
CA LEU A 355 -12.76 -8.30 30.57
C LEU A 355 -13.01 -9.79 30.33
N GLU A 356 -12.90 -10.25 29.10
CA GLU A 356 -13.02 -11.65 28.71
C GLU A 356 -11.94 -12.48 29.42
N SER A 357 -10.67 -12.03 29.38
CA SER A 357 -9.57 -12.73 30.06
C SER A 357 -9.68 -12.70 31.59
N SER A 358 -10.41 -11.71 32.15
CA SER A 358 -10.71 -11.62 33.59
C SER A 358 -11.97 -12.41 33.99
N GLY A 359 -12.61 -13.13 33.06
CA GLY A 359 -13.82 -13.93 33.32
C GLY A 359 -15.12 -13.14 33.38
N ASN A 360 -15.13 -11.85 33.07
CA ASN A 360 -16.33 -11.01 33.09
C ASN A 360 -16.98 -10.95 31.69
N ALA A 361 -17.57 -12.06 31.27
CA ALA A 361 -18.15 -12.21 29.93
C ALA A 361 -19.31 -11.22 29.65
N ALA A 362 -20.13 -10.89 30.68
CA ALA A 362 -21.25 -9.96 30.50
C ALA A 362 -20.77 -8.53 30.20
N ALA A 363 -19.77 -8.04 30.93
CA ALA A 363 -19.18 -6.74 30.67
C ALA A 363 -18.43 -6.71 29.33
N ALA A 364 -17.72 -7.81 28.97
CA ALA A 364 -17.07 -7.94 27.69
C ALA A 364 -18.06 -7.84 26.53
N ALA A 365 -19.24 -8.48 26.62
CA ALA A 365 -20.30 -8.38 25.61
C ALA A 365 -20.79 -6.94 25.42
N GLY A 366 -20.92 -6.16 26.51
CA GLY A 366 -21.27 -4.74 26.44
C GLY A 366 -20.25 -3.89 25.69
N GLU A 367 -18.96 -4.13 25.93
CA GLU A 367 -17.89 -3.43 25.22
C GLU A 367 -17.82 -3.87 23.74
N LEU A 368 -18.07 -5.14 23.42
CA LEU A 368 -18.15 -5.60 22.03
C LEU A 368 -19.31 -4.91 21.30
N ALA A 369 -20.49 -4.81 21.91
CA ALA A 369 -21.62 -4.08 21.33
C ALA A 369 -21.29 -2.60 21.08
N THR A 370 -20.57 -1.96 22.01
CA THR A 370 -20.06 -0.59 21.83
C THR A 370 -19.10 -0.49 20.64
N ALA A 371 -18.17 -1.44 20.50
CA ALA A 371 -17.24 -1.49 19.36
C ALA A 371 -17.98 -1.68 18.01
N VAL A 372 -19.00 -2.55 17.97
CA VAL A 372 -19.84 -2.77 16.78
C VAL A 372 -20.56 -1.50 16.38
N GLN A 373 -21.13 -0.79 17.36
CA GLN A 373 -21.80 0.49 17.09
C GLN A 373 -20.83 1.55 16.53
N GLY A 374 -19.59 1.59 17.05
CA GLY A 374 -18.52 2.44 16.52
C GLY A 374 -18.16 2.10 15.08
N VAL A 375 -18.07 0.81 14.73
CA VAL A 375 -17.77 0.36 13.36
C VAL A 375 -18.89 0.72 12.38
N ARG A 376 -20.15 0.76 12.81
CA ARG A 376 -21.30 1.18 11.99
C ARG A 376 -21.23 2.67 11.60
N THR A 377 -20.71 3.49 12.49
CA THR A 377 -20.67 4.96 12.32
C THR A 377 -19.36 5.46 11.71
N SER A 378 -18.30 4.63 11.74
CA SER A 378 -16.97 5.04 11.30
C SER A 378 -16.26 3.92 10.53
N ALA A 379 -15.67 4.27 9.38
CA ALA A 379 -14.79 3.38 8.59
C ALA A 379 -13.32 3.43 9.08
N ALA A 380 -13.06 3.98 10.26
CA ALA A 380 -11.71 4.35 10.71
C ALA A 380 -10.80 3.17 11.10
N VAL A 381 -11.32 1.95 11.20
CA VAL A 381 -10.54 0.76 11.58
C VAL A 381 -10.36 -0.20 10.41
N SER A 382 -9.23 -0.94 10.42
CA SER A 382 -8.87 -1.87 9.36
C SER A 382 -9.84 -3.05 9.24
N SER A 383 -9.93 -3.63 8.04
CA SER A 383 -10.69 -4.86 7.82
C SER A 383 -10.19 -6.02 8.68
N LYS A 384 -8.89 -6.06 8.99
CA LYS A 384 -8.29 -7.07 9.87
C LYS A 384 -8.83 -6.96 11.30
N LEU A 385 -8.91 -5.75 11.85
CA LEU A 385 -9.47 -5.51 13.18
C LEU A 385 -10.97 -5.82 13.22
N LYS A 386 -11.73 -5.42 12.18
CA LYS A 386 -13.16 -5.76 12.04
C LYS A 386 -13.39 -7.27 12.04
N ILE A 387 -12.58 -8.04 11.29
CA ILE A 387 -12.64 -9.52 11.29
C ILE A 387 -12.30 -10.08 12.68
N GLY A 388 -11.33 -9.49 13.39
CA GLY A 388 -11.04 -9.82 14.78
C GLY A 388 -12.26 -9.61 15.68
N LEU A 389 -12.94 -8.47 15.54
CA LEU A 389 -14.17 -8.15 16.26
C LEU A 389 -15.28 -9.16 15.96
N VAL A 390 -15.46 -9.56 14.68
CA VAL A 390 -16.42 -10.63 14.31
C VAL A 390 -16.14 -11.92 15.09
N ARG A 391 -14.88 -12.35 15.16
CA ARG A 391 -14.50 -13.56 15.90
C ARG A 391 -14.80 -13.43 17.39
N SER A 392 -14.50 -12.29 18.01
CA SER A 392 -14.83 -12.03 19.42
C SER A 392 -16.35 -12.05 19.65
N CYS A 393 -17.13 -11.43 18.78
CA CYS A 393 -18.60 -11.47 18.85
C CYS A 393 -19.14 -12.91 18.74
N LEU A 394 -18.60 -13.72 17.82
CA LEU A 394 -19.01 -15.13 17.68
C LEU A 394 -18.68 -15.95 18.92
N THR A 395 -17.50 -15.72 19.52
CA THR A 395 -17.11 -16.37 20.79
C THR A 395 -18.07 -15.98 21.93
N ALA A 396 -18.47 -14.71 21.98
CA ALA A 396 -19.43 -14.18 22.96
C ALA A 396 -20.91 -14.49 22.61
N ARG A 397 -21.18 -15.23 21.54
CA ARG A 397 -22.54 -15.54 21.02
C ARG A 397 -23.37 -14.30 20.65
N LEU A 398 -22.70 -13.26 20.22
CA LEU A 398 -23.29 -12.04 19.68
C LEU A 398 -23.40 -12.17 18.15
N ASP A 399 -24.29 -13.06 17.70
CA ASP A 399 -24.39 -13.51 16.31
C ASP A 399 -24.86 -12.40 15.36
N GLN A 400 -25.78 -11.56 15.85
CA GLN A 400 -26.29 -10.43 15.10
C GLN A 400 -25.20 -9.39 14.89
N GLU A 401 -24.48 -9.03 15.93
CA GLU A 401 -23.37 -8.08 15.92
C GLU A 401 -22.23 -8.58 15.00
N ALA A 402 -21.89 -9.88 15.08
CA ALA A 402 -20.92 -10.50 14.20
C ALA A 402 -21.31 -10.37 12.71
N SER A 403 -22.60 -10.63 12.41
CA SER A 403 -23.14 -10.53 11.06
C SER A 403 -23.13 -9.07 10.55
N GLU A 404 -23.49 -8.12 11.39
CA GLU A 404 -23.47 -6.69 11.07
C GLU A 404 -22.06 -6.18 10.73
N VAL A 405 -21.05 -6.53 11.55
CA VAL A 405 -19.66 -6.14 11.28
C VAL A 405 -19.15 -6.79 10.00
N MET A 406 -19.46 -8.07 9.75
CA MET A 406 -19.05 -8.73 8.51
C MET A 406 -19.69 -8.10 7.28
N LEU A 407 -20.97 -7.74 7.34
CA LEU A 407 -21.64 -7.00 6.28
C LEU A 407 -20.97 -5.64 6.04
N ALA A 408 -20.54 -4.93 7.10
CA ALA A 408 -19.80 -3.68 6.96
C ALA A 408 -18.44 -3.89 6.26
N VAL A 409 -17.74 -5.00 6.55
CA VAL A 409 -16.50 -5.38 5.84
C VAL A 409 -16.76 -5.66 4.37
N MET A 410 -17.82 -6.43 4.06
CA MET A 410 -18.17 -6.82 2.69
C MET A 410 -18.74 -5.68 1.86
N ASN A 411 -19.32 -4.64 2.50
CA ASN A 411 -19.79 -3.45 1.83
C ASN A 411 -18.67 -2.44 1.50
N ASP A 412 -17.50 -2.56 2.13
CA ASP A 412 -16.35 -1.72 1.83
C ASP A 412 -15.53 -2.34 0.68
N VAL A 413 -15.65 -1.76 -0.51
CA VAL A 413 -14.92 -2.18 -1.73
C VAL A 413 -13.39 -2.21 -1.51
N ARG A 414 -12.88 -1.39 -0.58
CA ARG A 414 -11.45 -1.31 -0.26
C ARG A 414 -11.01 -2.32 0.79
N SER A 415 -11.92 -3.13 1.32
CA SER A 415 -11.61 -4.09 2.40
C SER A 415 -10.55 -5.13 2.01
N GLY A 416 -10.46 -5.47 0.72
CA GLY A 416 -9.59 -6.54 0.21
C GLY A 416 -9.99 -7.94 0.68
N VAL A 417 -11.12 -8.09 1.39
CA VAL A 417 -11.60 -9.37 1.93
C VAL A 417 -12.48 -10.06 0.90
N SER A 418 -12.11 -11.27 0.51
CA SER A 418 -12.92 -12.07 -0.40
C SER A 418 -14.15 -12.67 0.30
N MET A 419 -15.19 -12.96 -0.47
CA MET A 419 -16.37 -13.70 0.02
C MET A 419 -15.98 -15.01 0.71
N GLN A 420 -15.05 -15.76 0.13
CA GLN A 420 -14.57 -17.02 0.69
C GLN A 420 -13.89 -16.82 2.05
N GLN A 421 -13.06 -15.79 2.20
CA GLN A 421 -12.42 -15.45 3.46
C GLN A 421 -13.47 -15.03 4.52
N ALA A 422 -14.43 -14.20 4.15
CA ALA A 422 -15.50 -13.76 5.04
C ALA A 422 -16.35 -14.94 5.54
N MET A 423 -16.81 -15.80 4.61
CA MET A 423 -17.59 -16.99 4.97
C MET A 423 -16.77 -17.97 5.81
N GLY A 424 -15.48 -18.14 5.52
CA GLY A 424 -14.56 -18.99 6.27
C GLY A 424 -14.43 -18.61 7.75
N VAL A 425 -14.66 -17.35 8.13
CA VAL A 425 -14.65 -16.92 9.55
C VAL A 425 -15.79 -17.57 10.31
N PHE A 426 -17.01 -17.59 9.76
CA PHE A 426 -18.18 -18.18 10.39
C PHE A 426 -18.09 -19.72 10.41
N VAL A 427 -17.64 -20.33 9.33
CA VAL A 427 -17.47 -21.79 9.25
C VAL A 427 -16.47 -22.27 10.30
N LYS A 428 -15.32 -21.58 10.44
CA LYS A 428 -14.30 -21.88 11.46
C LYS A 428 -14.82 -21.70 12.89
N ALA A 429 -15.80 -20.81 13.10
CA ALA A 429 -16.46 -20.61 14.39
C ALA A 429 -17.62 -21.60 14.64
N GLY A 430 -17.85 -22.57 13.74
CA GLY A 430 -18.95 -23.52 13.85
C GLY A 430 -20.34 -22.94 13.53
N ARG A 431 -20.40 -21.84 12.79
CA ARG A 431 -21.65 -21.13 12.45
C ARG A 431 -21.85 -21.04 10.92
N PRO A 432 -21.96 -22.18 10.21
CA PRO A 432 -22.23 -22.18 8.76
C PRO A 432 -23.60 -21.57 8.42
N ASP A 433 -24.57 -21.64 9.35
CA ASP A 433 -25.89 -21.00 9.24
C ASP A 433 -25.79 -19.48 9.00
N LEU A 434 -24.93 -18.81 9.75
CA LEU A 434 -24.71 -17.37 9.58
C LEU A 434 -23.97 -17.05 8.27
N ALA A 435 -23.04 -17.92 7.86
CA ALA A 435 -22.35 -17.79 6.56
C ALA A 435 -23.35 -17.82 5.40
N GLU A 436 -24.28 -18.79 5.40
CA GLU A 436 -25.35 -18.89 4.39
C GLU A 436 -26.28 -17.68 4.42
N GLY A 437 -26.67 -17.24 5.61
CA GLY A 437 -27.51 -16.05 5.81
C GLY A 437 -26.89 -14.79 5.21
N ILE A 438 -25.61 -14.52 5.52
CA ILE A 438 -24.87 -13.38 4.97
C ILE A 438 -24.69 -13.54 3.45
N GLY A 439 -24.34 -14.74 2.96
CA GLY A 439 -24.22 -15.00 1.54
C GLY A 439 -25.53 -14.70 0.78
N SER A 440 -26.67 -15.07 1.34
CA SER A 440 -27.99 -14.78 0.78
C SER A 440 -28.30 -13.28 0.77
N GLN A 441 -28.00 -12.56 1.87
CA GLN A 441 -28.19 -11.11 1.96
C GLN A 441 -27.31 -10.36 0.95
N LEU A 442 -26.04 -10.76 0.79
CA LEU A 442 -25.12 -10.13 -0.17
C LEU A 442 -25.57 -10.38 -1.62
N LYS A 443 -26.07 -11.58 -1.94
CA LYS A 443 -26.66 -11.88 -3.25
C LYS A 443 -27.90 -11.04 -3.52
N ALA A 444 -28.79 -10.92 -2.54
CA ALA A 444 -30.01 -10.08 -2.66
C ALA A 444 -29.62 -8.60 -2.86
N LYS A 445 -28.62 -8.10 -2.11
CA LYS A 445 -28.14 -6.73 -2.27
C LYS A 445 -27.47 -6.51 -3.63
N ALA A 446 -26.66 -7.47 -4.11
CA ALA A 446 -26.07 -7.39 -5.44
C ALA A 446 -27.13 -7.29 -6.53
N ARG A 447 -28.26 -8.03 -6.38
CA ARG A 447 -29.40 -7.95 -7.30
C ARG A 447 -30.08 -6.58 -7.26
N ALA A 448 -30.33 -6.05 -6.06
CA ALA A 448 -30.90 -4.71 -5.90
C ALA A 448 -29.99 -3.61 -6.50
N LEU A 449 -28.68 -3.76 -6.40
CA LEU A 449 -27.71 -2.84 -7.03
C LEU A 449 -27.72 -2.96 -8.58
N LEU A 450 -27.98 -4.13 -9.15
CA LEU A 450 -28.20 -4.31 -10.59
C LEU A 450 -29.44 -3.52 -11.06
N ASP A 451 -30.55 -3.67 -10.33
CA ASP A 451 -31.81 -2.97 -10.65
C ASP A 451 -31.63 -1.44 -10.53
N LEU A 452 -30.97 -0.97 -9.46
CA LEU A 452 -30.64 0.44 -9.26
C LEU A 452 -29.72 0.99 -10.36
N ALA A 453 -28.74 0.19 -10.81
CA ALA A 453 -27.85 0.58 -11.89
C ALA A 453 -28.58 0.72 -13.22
N ALA A 454 -29.55 -0.18 -13.50
CA ALA A 454 -30.41 -0.07 -14.68
C ALA A 454 -31.29 1.19 -14.63
N GLU A 455 -31.84 1.52 -13.48
CA GLU A 455 -32.63 2.75 -13.26
C GLU A 455 -31.78 4.00 -13.49
N LYS A 456 -30.59 4.09 -12.86
CA LYS A 456 -29.64 5.21 -13.04
C LYS A 456 -29.22 5.36 -14.51
N ALA A 457 -28.92 4.25 -15.19
CA ALA A 457 -28.54 4.28 -16.59
C ALA A 457 -29.69 4.78 -17.49
N SER A 458 -30.93 4.42 -17.19
CA SER A 458 -32.12 4.93 -17.91
C SER A 458 -32.37 6.41 -17.67
N ALA A 459 -31.98 6.92 -16.50
CA ALA A 459 -32.02 8.34 -16.15
C ALA A 459 -30.83 9.16 -16.69
N GLY A 460 -29.88 8.51 -17.40
CA GLY A 460 -28.66 9.16 -17.93
C GLY A 460 -27.52 9.30 -16.94
N ASP A 461 -27.65 8.83 -15.70
CA ASP A 461 -26.56 8.80 -14.71
C ASP A 461 -25.70 7.54 -14.91
N TYR A 462 -24.91 7.54 -15.99
CA TYR A 462 -24.04 6.42 -16.33
C TYR A 462 -22.93 6.19 -15.31
N LYS A 463 -22.39 7.27 -14.72
CA LYS A 463 -21.36 7.19 -13.67
C LYS A 463 -21.91 6.55 -12.39
N GLY A 464 -23.07 6.98 -11.93
CA GLY A 464 -23.73 6.38 -10.78
C GLY A 464 -24.16 4.94 -11.03
N ALA A 465 -24.54 4.58 -12.27
CA ALA A 465 -24.83 3.20 -12.65
C ALA A 465 -23.58 2.32 -12.54
N VAL A 466 -22.44 2.74 -13.10
CA VAL A 466 -21.17 2.00 -13.01
C VAL A 466 -20.72 1.84 -11.56
N GLN A 467 -20.87 2.87 -10.73
CA GLN A 467 -20.55 2.79 -9.30
C GLN A 467 -21.37 1.69 -8.60
N SER A 468 -22.68 1.65 -8.84
CA SER A 468 -23.57 0.61 -8.28
C SER A 468 -23.19 -0.80 -8.76
N LEU A 469 -22.76 -0.94 -10.02
CA LEU A 469 -22.30 -2.22 -10.59
C LEU A 469 -20.94 -2.67 -10.02
N LEU A 470 -20.05 -1.76 -9.70
CA LEU A 470 -18.78 -2.06 -9.02
C LEU A 470 -19.02 -2.58 -7.60
N GLU A 471 -19.97 -1.96 -6.88
CA GLU A 471 -20.39 -2.47 -5.56
C GLU A 471 -21.01 -3.86 -5.67
N ALA A 472 -21.88 -4.09 -6.66
CA ALA A 472 -22.49 -5.40 -6.89
C ALA A 472 -21.44 -6.49 -7.20
N ARG A 473 -20.42 -6.15 -8.02
CA ARG A 473 -19.30 -7.06 -8.33
C ARG A 473 -18.50 -7.40 -7.08
N HIS A 474 -18.24 -6.40 -6.21
CA HIS A 474 -17.51 -6.63 -4.96
C HIS A 474 -18.24 -7.64 -4.07
N MET A 475 -19.57 -7.56 -3.98
CA MET A 475 -20.39 -8.48 -3.18
C MET A 475 -20.54 -9.87 -3.81
N SER A 476 -20.41 -9.98 -5.12
CA SER A 476 -20.57 -11.24 -5.87
C SER A 476 -19.54 -11.35 -7.01
N PRO A 477 -18.26 -11.54 -6.72
CA PRO A 477 -17.16 -11.45 -7.70
C PRO A 477 -17.25 -12.45 -8.86
N GLY A 478 -17.85 -13.63 -8.63
CA GLY A 478 -18.02 -14.67 -9.64
C GLY A 478 -19.38 -14.65 -10.36
N ASN A 479 -20.19 -13.61 -10.15
CA ASN A 479 -21.53 -13.53 -10.73
C ASN A 479 -21.45 -12.98 -12.16
N LEU A 480 -21.60 -13.88 -13.17
CA LEU A 480 -21.56 -13.51 -14.59
C LEU A 480 -22.58 -12.43 -14.99
N PRO A 481 -23.86 -12.47 -14.60
CA PRO A 481 -24.79 -11.38 -14.82
C PRO A 481 -24.32 -10.01 -14.34
N VAL A 482 -23.69 -9.93 -13.17
CA VAL A 482 -23.11 -8.68 -12.63
C VAL A 482 -21.95 -8.20 -13.49
N MET A 483 -21.08 -9.11 -13.91
CA MET A 483 -19.94 -8.79 -14.77
C MET A 483 -20.36 -8.29 -16.14
N ILE A 484 -21.35 -8.93 -16.75
CA ILE A 484 -21.93 -8.52 -18.05
C ILE A 484 -22.51 -7.11 -17.92
N ALA A 485 -23.33 -6.88 -16.88
CA ALA A 485 -23.92 -5.57 -16.63
C ALA A 485 -22.85 -4.50 -16.42
N LEU A 486 -21.78 -4.82 -15.67
CA LEU A 486 -20.67 -3.89 -15.42
C LEU A 486 -19.90 -3.55 -16.71
N ALA A 487 -19.54 -4.54 -17.50
CA ALA A 487 -18.85 -4.31 -18.77
C ALA A 487 -19.69 -3.39 -19.70
N ARG A 488 -20.98 -3.70 -19.87
CA ARG A 488 -21.90 -2.85 -20.65
C ARG A 488 -22.11 -1.47 -20.04
N GLY A 489 -22.22 -1.38 -18.71
CA GLY A 489 -22.34 -0.10 -18.01
C GLY A 489 -21.15 0.81 -18.26
N ILE A 490 -19.94 0.25 -18.18
CA ILE A 490 -18.70 0.99 -18.48
C ILE A 490 -18.68 1.43 -19.94
N LEU A 491 -19.00 0.53 -20.90
CA LEU A 491 -19.01 0.87 -22.33
C LEU A 491 -20.02 1.98 -22.65
N ARG A 492 -21.21 1.95 -22.01
CA ARG A 492 -22.20 3.03 -22.13
C ARG A 492 -21.68 4.35 -21.55
N GLN A 493 -21.03 4.32 -20.40
CA GLN A 493 -20.43 5.53 -19.82
C GLN A 493 -19.38 6.11 -20.75
N ILE A 494 -18.47 5.29 -21.30
CA ILE A 494 -17.47 5.72 -22.28
C ILE A 494 -18.12 6.29 -23.54
N ASP A 495 -19.18 5.68 -24.03
CA ASP A 495 -19.88 6.14 -25.24
C ASP A 495 -20.51 7.52 -25.10
N HIS A 496 -21.03 7.85 -23.93
CA HIS A 496 -21.71 9.12 -23.64
C HIS A 496 -20.83 10.22 -23.05
N GLN A 497 -19.79 9.85 -22.27
CA GLN A 497 -18.95 10.81 -21.55
C GLN A 497 -17.55 10.99 -22.16
N GLY A 498 -17.21 10.17 -23.16
CA GLY A 498 -15.89 10.15 -23.77
C GLY A 498 -15.00 9.04 -23.24
N TRP A 499 -13.86 8.85 -23.90
CA TRP A 499 -12.90 7.80 -23.52
C TRP A 499 -12.24 8.10 -22.18
N ASP A 500 -12.31 7.13 -21.28
CA ASP A 500 -11.65 7.12 -19.98
C ASP A 500 -10.77 5.87 -19.87
N HIS A 501 -9.44 6.06 -19.84
CA HIS A 501 -8.50 4.93 -19.86
C HIS A 501 -8.65 4.00 -18.66
N PRO A 502 -8.74 4.47 -17.40
CA PRO A 502 -9.00 3.63 -16.24
C PRO A 502 -10.25 2.77 -16.36
N LEU A 503 -11.35 3.34 -16.83
CA LEU A 503 -12.60 2.61 -17.04
C LEU A 503 -12.48 1.58 -18.17
N ALA A 504 -11.80 1.92 -19.26
CA ALA A 504 -11.58 1.02 -20.37
C ALA A 504 -10.73 -0.21 -19.96
N GLU A 505 -9.65 0.02 -19.20
CA GLU A 505 -8.82 -1.06 -18.65
C GLU A 505 -9.62 -1.92 -17.65
N GLN A 506 -10.48 -1.29 -16.85
CA GLN A 506 -11.36 -2.01 -15.94
C GLN A 506 -12.36 -2.89 -16.71
N CYS A 507 -12.92 -2.39 -17.83
CA CYS A 507 -13.79 -3.16 -18.70
C CYS A 507 -13.07 -4.38 -19.30
N ALA A 508 -11.86 -4.18 -19.82
CA ALA A 508 -11.04 -5.27 -20.35
C ALA A 508 -10.76 -6.34 -19.28
N GLY A 509 -10.41 -5.92 -18.06
CA GLY A 509 -10.18 -6.83 -16.92
C GLY A 509 -11.43 -7.60 -16.50
N VAL A 510 -12.63 -7.02 -16.64
CA VAL A 510 -13.91 -7.74 -16.41
C VAL A 510 -14.11 -8.81 -17.48
N ILE A 511 -13.93 -8.47 -18.75
CA ILE A 511 -14.07 -9.41 -19.88
C ILE A 511 -13.07 -10.56 -19.75
N ASP A 512 -11.82 -10.29 -19.38
CA ASP A 512 -10.80 -11.33 -19.15
C ASP A 512 -11.15 -12.24 -17.97
N THR A 513 -11.70 -11.69 -16.89
CA THR A 513 -12.17 -12.49 -15.75
C THR A 513 -13.33 -13.39 -16.15
N MET A 514 -14.28 -12.87 -16.93
CA MET A 514 -15.38 -13.69 -17.48
C MET A 514 -14.87 -14.84 -18.34
N ARG A 515 -13.86 -14.56 -19.20
CA ARG A 515 -13.23 -15.59 -20.06
C ARG A 515 -12.58 -16.71 -19.25
N LYS A 516 -11.98 -16.39 -18.11
CA LYS A 516 -11.39 -17.38 -17.19
C LYS A 516 -12.44 -18.20 -16.46
N LEU A 517 -13.61 -17.64 -16.16
CA LEU A 517 -14.69 -18.33 -15.47
C LEU A 517 -15.50 -19.22 -16.41
N ASP A 518 -15.82 -18.74 -17.60
CA ASP A 518 -16.59 -19.43 -18.62
C ASP A 518 -16.18 -18.94 -20.02
N ALA A 519 -15.19 -19.60 -20.61
CA ALA A 519 -14.66 -19.25 -21.93
C ALA A 519 -15.68 -19.41 -23.09
N ALA A 520 -16.74 -20.20 -22.89
CA ALA A 520 -17.77 -20.45 -23.88
C ALA A 520 -19.03 -19.59 -23.70
N HIS A 521 -19.05 -18.68 -22.73
CA HIS A 521 -20.21 -17.85 -22.44
C HIS A 521 -20.63 -16.98 -23.64
N ALA A 522 -21.92 -17.04 -24.02
CA ALA A 522 -22.46 -16.42 -25.23
C ALA A 522 -22.22 -14.91 -25.31
N GLU A 523 -22.18 -14.21 -24.18
CA GLU A 523 -21.99 -12.76 -24.11
C GLU A 523 -20.53 -12.28 -24.23
N LEU A 524 -19.55 -13.19 -24.13
CA LEU A 524 -18.13 -12.81 -24.19
C LEU A 524 -17.74 -12.19 -25.54
N ARG A 525 -18.15 -12.82 -26.63
CA ARG A 525 -17.84 -12.34 -27.98
C ARG A 525 -18.49 -10.99 -28.27
N PRO A 526 -19.82 -10.80 -28.05
CA PRO A 526 -20.46 -9.50 -28.19
C PRO A 526 -19.79 -8.39 -27.36
N LEU A 527 -19.50 -8.63 -26.07
CA LEU A 527 -18.86 -7.66 -25.20
C LEU A 527 -17.45 -7.27 -25.67
N ASN A 528 -16.68 -8.24 -26.14
CA ASN A 528 -15.35 -7.95 -26.67
C ASN A 528 -15.43 -7.15 -27.97
N ASP A 529 -16.40 -7.45 -28.85
CA ASP A 529 -16.63 -6.70 -30.08
C ASP A 529 -17.09 -5.25 -29.79
N GLU A 530 -17.99 -5.06 -28.80
CA GLU A 530 -18.41 -3.74 -28.30
C GLU A 530 -17.21 -2.95 -27.75
N TYR A 531 -16.34 -3.59 -26.96
CA TYR A 531 -15.13 -2.96 -26.42
C TYR A 531 -14.15 -2.52 -27.52
N LEU A 532 -13.90 -3.39 -28.51
CA LEU A 532 -13.04 -3.07 -29.65
C LEU A 532 -13.65 -1.98 -30.56
N ALA A 533 -14.98 -1.96 -30.69
CA ALA A 533 -15.68 -0.89 -31.41
C ALA A 533 -15.53 0.46 -30.71
N ALA A 534 -15.66 0.49 -29.37
CA ALA A 534 -15.40 1.69 -28.58
C ALA A 534 -13.95 2.18 -28.74
N LYS A 535 -12.95 1.29 -28.68
CA LYS A 535 -11.54 1.64 -28.94
C LYS A 535 -11.37 2.32 -30.30
N ARG A 536 -11.94 1.71 -31.37
CA ARG A 536 -11.86 2.26 -32.73
C ARG A 536 -12.54 3.62 -32.87
N LYS A 537 -13.71 3.81 -32.23
CA LYS A 537 -14.45 5.08 -32.24
C LYS A 537 -13.60 6.25 -31.70
N TYR A 538 -12.77 5.99 -30.70
CA TYR A 538 -11.91 7.00 -30.07
C TYR A 538 -10.46 6.98 -30.56
N GLY A 539 -10.15 6.26 -31.66
CA GLY A 539 -8.82 6.24 -32.26
C GLY A 539 -7.74 5.57 -31.41
N ILE A 540 -8.13 4.70 -30.46
CA ILE A 540 -7.21 3.98 -29.59
C ILE A 540 -6.71 2.74 -30.33
N SER A 541 -5.42 2.72 -30.66
CA SER A 541 -4.77 1.55 -31.29
C SER A 541 -4.72 0.36 -30.32
N ASN A 542 -4.70 -0.85 -30.89
CA ASN A 542 -4.55 -2.10 -30.13
C ASN A 542 -3.16 -2.22 -29.51
#